data_972711a607bd4ca34b253d941cc511a3
#
_entry.id   972711a607bd4ca34b253d941cc511a3
#
_cell.length_a   1.000
_cell.length_b   1.000
_cell.length_c   1.000
_cell.angle_alpha   90.00
_cell.angle_beta   90.00
_cell.angle_gamma   90.00
#
_symmetry.space_group_name_H-M   'P 1'
#
loop_
_entity.id
_entity.type
_entity.pdbx_description
1 polymer ?
#
loop_
_entity_poly.entity_id
_entity_poly.type
_entity_poly.pdbx_seq_one_letter_code
_entity_poly.pdbx_strand_id
1 'polypeptide(L)'
;RRETPVTDNRQIDNCGRCHARRGTLGDYHYGADLLDTHRLSFLQPPLYHADGQIRDEVYVYGSFVQSRMHQAGVVCSNCHEPHSNALRAPGNGVCAQCHKPAAYDSTAHHHHAPGPGSQCVDCHMPATTYMGVDDRRDHSMRIPRPDLSLVLGTPNACTDCHSDRDDTWALNTLRDWGIDADDTASHPARVLERLRSGDRRVAGGVSAQVADTDLPALWRATALETLGNSGAGQVLEAARPLLGSATPLLRLAAVRSLAAVPLEQRFGLLRPLLADPVLAVRMEVAASLAGVPPERLRDSDREALERLFSEYLAIQGEHADMPSVQLQLGLFHSARGDRPAAEAAYREALRLNAQLVPAHLNLADLLRAGGREDEARALLEQARRIAPDSGDVLYALGLSAIRAGDSEKALTFLAGAAEREGRSVRHRYVHAVALHDLGDPRGAVRALRALNREAPGNPEVLLALANYSAELGMLEAAAGYAKTLVSIDPRRTDWRRLRDRLAAAAR
;
A
#
# COMPACT_ATOMS: atom_id res chain seq x y z
N ARG A 1 30.76 22.47 -2.98
CA ARG A 1 29.70 22.62 -1.95
C ARG A 1 28.66 23.60 -2.48
N ARG A 2 27.36 23.22 -2.46
CA ARG A 2 26.31 24.25 -2.57
C ARG A 2 26.33 25.07 -1.29
N GLU A 3 26.38 26.38 -1.43
CA GLU A 3 26.35 27.30 -0.28
C GLU A 3 24.96 27.33 0.39
N THR A 4 23.91 26.96 -0.34
CA THR A 4 22.53 26.87 0.16
C THR A 4 21.86 25.57 -0.29
N PRO A 5 21.22 24.80 0.60
CA PRO A 5 20.39 23.66 0.21
C PRO A 5 19.25 24.11 -0.71
N VAL A 6 18.86 23.27 -1.65
CA VAL A 6 17.64 23.50 -2.43
C VAL A 6 16.45 23.36 -1.48
N THR A 7 15.64 24.41 -1.39
CA THR A 7 14.51 24.48 -0.46
C THR A 7 13.16 24.08 -1.10
N ASP A 8 13.17 23.81 -2.42
CA ASP A 8 11.98 23.40 -3.16
C ASP A 8 12.25 22.19 -4.07
N ASN A 9 11.20 21.49 -4.44
CA ASN A 9 11.26 20.29 -5.27
C ASN A 9 11.13 20.55 -6.77
N ARG A 10 11.02 21.80 -7.24
CA ARG A 10 10.70 22.13 -8.65
C ARG A 10 11.56 21.41 -9.67
N GLN A 11 12.87 21.29 -9.41
CA GLN A 11 13.76 20.57 -10.32
C GLN A 11 13.48 19.06 -10.31
N ILE A 12 13.29 18.48 -9.13
CA ILE A 12 13.02 17.05 -8.96
C ILE A 12 11.67 16.70 -9.56
N ASP A 13 10.67 17.53 -9.34
CA ASP A 13 9.30 17.36 -9.85
C ASP A 13 9.26 17.45 -11.38
N ASN A 14 10.05 18.34 -11.98
CA ASN A 14 10.20 18.37 -13.43
C ASN A 14 10.79 17.05 -13.99
N CYS A 15 11.78 16.47 -13.33
CA CYS A 15 12.32 15.15 -13.70
C CYS A 15 11.31 14.02 -13.42
N GLY A 16 10.56 14.15 -12.33
CA GLY A 16 9.54 13.20 -11.88
C GLY A 16 8.43 12.93 -12.91
N ARG A 17 8.15 13.89 -13.81
CA ARG A 17 7.21 13.70 -14.92
C ARG A 17 7.48 12.44 -15.74
N CYS A 18 8.75 12.12 -15.97
CA CYS A 18 9.19 10.94 -16.71
C CYS A 18 9.79 9.88 -15.79
N HIS A 19 10.45 10.28 -14.70
CA HIS A 19 11.22 9.40 -13.84
C HIS A 19 10.49 9.00 -12.53
N ALA A 20 9.14 9.08 -12.49
CA ALA A 20 8.32 8.59 -11.39
C ALA A 20 7.29 7.56 -11.87
N ARG A 21 6.93 6.60 -11.00
CA ARG A 21 5.73 5.78 -11.19
C ARG A 21 4.51 6.62 -10.79
N ARG A 22 3.73 7.01 -11.78
CA ARG A 22 2.66 8.00 -11.62
C ARG A 22 1.54 7.80 -12.63
N GLY A 23 0.35 8.32 -12.33
CA GLY A 23 -0.73 8.53 -13.31
C GLY A 23 -0.79 9.99 -13.71
N THR A 24 -1.04 10.29 -14.97
CA THR A 24 -1.23 11.65 -15.47
C THR A 24 -2.64 12.14 -15.12
N LEU A 25 -2.77 13.40 -14.71
CA LEU A 25 -4.03 14.08 -14.41
C LEU A 25 -4.27 15.28 -15.34
N GLY A 26 -3.23 15.80 -15.97
CA GLY A 26 -3.33 16.94 -16.87
C GLY A 26 -1.96 17.36 -17.39
N ASP A 27 -1.96 18.42 -18.19
CA ASP A 27 -0.75 18.98 -18.81
C ASP A 27 0.17 19.58 -17.75
N TYR A 28 1.44 19.28 -17.87
CA TYR A 28 2.45 19.79 -16.96
C TYR A 28 2.83 21.24 -17.29
N HIS A 29 2.88 22.08 -16.26
CA HIS A 29 3.42 23.42 -16.33
C HIS A 29 4.79 23.47 -15.64
N TYR A 30 5.81 23.93 -16.36
CA TYR A 30 7.18 24.00 -15.84
C TYR A 30 7.25 24.85 -14.56
N GLY A 31 7.82 24.24 -13.50
CA GLY A 31 7.92 24.87 -12.19
C GLY A 31 6.71 24.67 -11.27
N ALA A 32 5.68 23.96 -11.72
CA ALA A 32 4.59 23.49 -10.87
C ALA A 32 5.02 22.29 -10.00
N ASP A 33 4.26 22.03 -8.94
CA ASP A 33 4.38 20.80 -8.15
C ASP A 33 3.97 19.59 -9.01
N LEU A 34 4.66 18.45 -8.89
CA LEU A 34 4.34 17.24 -9.63
C LEU A 34 2.88 16.80 -9.39
N LEU A 35 2.38 17.00 -8.19
CA LEU A 35 1.01 16.62 -7.79
C LEU A 35 -0.07 17.54 -8.37
N ASP A 36 0.28 18.67 -9.02
CA ASP A 36 -0.70 19.47 -9.77
C ASP A 36 -1.09 18.84 -11.10
N THR A 37 -0.31 17.88 -11.57
CA THR A 37 -0.55 17.28 -12.89
C THR A 37 -0.42 15.76 -12.90
N HIS A 38 0.08 15.18 -11.80
CA HIS A 38 0.31 13.74 -11.70
C HIS A 38 -0.08 13.19 -10.32
N ARG A 39 -0.54 11.96 -10.29
CA ARG A 39 -0.77 11.19 -9.08
C ARG A 39 0.37 10.22 -8.84
N LEU A 40 1.19 10.47 -7.81
CA LEU A 40 2.34 9.65 -7.46
C LEU A 40 1.93 8.31 -6.82
N SER A 41 2.62 7.23 -7.17
CA SER A 41 2.54 5.95 -6.46
C SER A 41 3.36 5.99 -5.17
N PHE A 42 2.83 5.40 -4.09
CA PHE A 42 3.53 5.29 -2.81
C PHE A 42 4.38 4.01 -2.77
N LEU A 43 5.11 3.79 -1.66
CA LEU A 43 6.01 2.65 -1.46
C LEU A 43 5.22 1.37 -1.11
N GLN A 44 4.31 0.96 -1.98
CA GLN A 44 3.42 -0.17 -1.75
C GLN A 44 3.85 -1.40 -2.57
N PRO A 45 3.63 -2.63 -2.05
CA PRO A 45 3.70 -3.82 -2.88
C PRO A 45 2.69 -3.76 -4.05
N PRO A 46 3.01 -4.35 -5.20
CA PRO A 46 4.24 -5.05 -5.54
C PRO A 46 5.37 -4.14 -6.03
N LEU A 47 5.18 -2.81 -6.05
CA LEU A 47 6.09 -1.83 -6.65
C LEU A 47 7.42 -1.71 -5.90
N TYR A 48 7.37 -1.83 -4.57
CA TYR A 48 8.53 -1.68 -3.70
C TYR A 48 8.63 -2.84 -2.71
N HIS A 49 9.85 -3.14 -2.29
CA HIS A 49 10.11 -4.01 -1.15
C HIS A 49 9.64 -3.35 0.16
N ALA A 50 9.54 -4.13 1.23
CA ALA A 50 9.06 -3.65 2.51
C ALA A 50 9.85 -2.47 3.10
N ASP A 51 11.15 -2.41 2.82
CA ASP A 51 12.06 -1.36 3.24
C ASP A 51 12.14 -0.16 2.27
N GLY A 52 11.35 -0.17 1.20
CA GLY A 52 11.28 0.90 0.20
C GLY A 52 12.27 0.78 -0.95
N GLN A 53 13.04 -0.32 -1.05
CA GLN A 53 13.85 -0.62 -2.24
C GLN A 53 12.95 -0.88 -3.45
N ILE A 54 13.45 -0.54 -4.64
CA ILE A 54 12.75 -0.80 -5.90
C ILE A 54 12.56 -2.31 -6.09
N ARG A 55 11.32 -2.72 -6.42
CA ARG A 55 11.00 -4.12 -6.74
C ARG A 55 10.47 -4.28 -8.15
N ASP A 56 9.65 -3.36 -8.62
CA ASP A 56 9.08 -3.34 -9.96
C ASP A 56 9.55 -2.09 -10.72
N GLU A 57 9.16 -1.91 -11.95
CA GLU A 57 9.54 -0.77 -12.77
C GLU A 57 8.87 0.53 -12.28
N VAL A 58 9.50 1.20 -11.31
CA VAL A 58 8.98 2.41 -10.66
C VAL A 58 9.81 3.66 -10.95
N TYR A 59 10.87 3.52 -11.75
CA TYR A 59 11.86 4.57 -12.02
C TYR A 59 12.56 5.04 -10.72
N VAL A 60 13.18 6.22 -10.76
CA VAL A 60 14.11 6.63 -9.71
C VAL A 60 13.56 7.67 -8.73
N TYR A 61 12.45 8.36 -9.07
CA TYR A 61 11.93 9.44 -8.23
C TYR A 61 11.57 8.97 -6.83
N GLY A 62 10.77 7.90 -6.71
CA GLY A 62 10.31 7.39 -5.43
C GLY A 62 11.46 6.90 -4.53
N SER A 63 12.50 6.28 -5.09
CA SER A 63 13.69 5.89 -4.32
C SER A 63 14.52 7.09 -3.93
N PHE A 64 14.73 8.08 -4.83
CA PHE A 64 15.52 9.26 -4.56
C PHE A 64 14.95 10.12 -3.43
N VAL A 65 13.64 10.39 -3.42
CA VAL A 65 13.02 11.23 -2.39
C VAL A 65 12.99 10.59 -0.99
N GLN A 66 13.33 9.29 -0.89
CA GLN A 66 13.57 8.61 0.38
C GLN A 66 14.97 8.85 0.93
N SER A 67 15.92 9.30 0.09
CA SER A 67 17.34 9.38 0.46
C SER A 67 17.62 10.53 1.42
N ARG A 68 18.61 10.33 2.29
CA ARG A 68 19.14 11.41 3.13
C ARG A 68 19.79 12.52 2.29
N MET A 69 20.26 12.22 1.07
CA MET A 69 20.80 13.23 0.16
C MET A 69 19.71 14.18 -0.31
N HIS A 70 18.51 13.68 -0.66
CA HIS A 70 17.37 14.52 -0.95
C HIS A 70 16.99 15.41 0.24
N GLN A 71 16.92 14.85 1.45
CA GLN A 71 16.66 15.63 2.67
C GLN A 71 17.72 16.70 2.93
N ALA A 72 18.97 16.47 2.51
CA ALA A 72 20.06 17.44 2.57
C ALA A 72 20.05 18.45 1.39
N GLY A 73 19.01 18.47 0.56
CA GLY A 73 18.84 19.39 -0.54
C GLY A 73 19.63 19.05 -1.81
N VAL A 74 20.05 17.80 -1.98
CA VAL A 74 20.62 17.32 -3.25
C VAL A 74 19.51 17.15 -4.28
N VAL A 75 19.78 17.49 -5.53
CA VAL A 75 18.87 17.35 -6.66
C VAL A 75 19.55 16.61 -7.82
N CYS A 76 18.77 16.15 -8.79
CA CYS A 76 19.26 15.32 -9.90
C CYS A 76 20.47 15.94 -10.63
N SER A 77 20.46 17.24 -10.89
CA SER A 77 21.55 17.93 -11.58
C SER A 77 22.84 18.11 -10.78
N ASN A 78 22.87 17.68 -9.51
CA ASN A 78 24.14 17.60 -8.77
C ASN A 78 25.00 16.43 -9.26
N CYS A 79 24.38 15.37 -9.76
CA CYS A 79 25.06 14.17 -10.25
C CYS A 79 25.00 14.05 -11.77
N HIS A 80 23.90 14.47 -12.41
CA HIS A 80 23.65 14.34 -13.83
C HIS A 80 23.72 15.69 -14.56
N GLU A 81 24.17 15.66 -15.80
CA GLU A 81 23.98 16.75 -16.76
C GLU A 81 22.62 16.54 -17.46
N PRO A 82 21.63 17.44 -17.30
CA PRO A 82 20.25 17.18 -17.72
C PRO A 82 20.03 16.97 -19.23
N HIS A 83 20.90 17.52 -20.08
CA HIS A 83 20.71 17.44 -21.53
C HIS A 83 21.35 16.18 -22.13
N SER A 84 22.48 15.73 -21.61
CA SER A 84 23.19 14.55 -22.09
C SER A 84 22.95 13.29 -21.26
N ASN A 85 22.33 13.43 -20.08
CA ASN A 85 22.22 12.41 -19.04
C ASN A 85 23.57 11.84 -18.56
N ALA A 86 24.70 12.43 -18.94
CA ALA A 86 26.00 12.02 -18.46
C ALA A 86 26.19 12.33 -16.98
N LEU A 87 27.00 11.55 -16.29
CA LEU A 87 27.43 11.89 -14.94
C LEU A 87 28.40 13.08 -14.99
N ARG A 88 28.32 13.97 -14.01
CA ARG A 88 29.21 15.14 -13.90
C ARG A 88 30.67 14.79 -13.64
N ALA A 89 30.93 13.57 -13.16
CA ALA A 89 32.26 13.00 -13.03
C ALA A 89 32.18 11.48 -13.17
N PRO A 90 33.24 10.82 -13.71
CA PRO A 90 33.22 9.37 -13.89
C PRO A 90 33.39 8.63 -12.56
N GLY A 91 32.79 7.45 -12.46
CA GLY A 91 32.93 6.50 -11.34
C GLY A 91 32.68 7.16 -9.98
N ASN A 92 33.50 6.84 -8.98
CA ASN A 92 33.41 7.40 -7.64
C ASN A 92 33.60 8.93 -7.58
N GLY A 93 34.15 9.55 -8.64
CA GLY A 93 34.32 10.99 -8.74
C GLY A 93 33.00 11.78 -8.60
N VAL A 94 31.86 11.23 -9.02
CA VAL A 94 30.56 11.87 -8.84
C VAL A 94 30.17 11.98 -7.37
N CYS A 95 30.51 10.99 -6.55
CA CYS A 95 30.27 10.96 -5.10
C CYS A 95 31.29 11.84 -4.36
N ALA A 96 32.53 11.86 -4.84
CA ALA A 96 33.65 12.62 -4.28
C ALA A 96 33.46 14.14 -4.35
N GLN A 97 32.49 14.64 -5.12
CA GLN A 97 32.12 16.06 -5.09
C GLN A 97 31.69 16.52 -3.68
N CYS A 98 31.13 15.62 -2.87
CA CYS A 98 30.62 15.91 -1.53
C CYS A 98 31.22 15.01 -0.45
N HIS A 99 31.51 13.74 -0.76
CA HIS A 99 32.06 12.77 0.16
C HIS A 99 33.60 12.77 0.06
N LYS A 100 34.29 12.73 1.21
CA LYS A 100 35.78 12.75 1.24
C LYS A 100 36.34 11.42 0.72
N PRO A 101 37.08 11.39 -0.39
CA PRO A 101 37.63 10.13 -0.94
C PRO A 101 38.50 9.38 0.06
N ALA A 102 39.35 10.08 0.81
CA ALA A 102 40.23 9.44 1.82
C ALA A 102 39.47 8.70 2.92
N ALA A 103 38.21 9.03 3.16
CA ALA A 103 37.38 8.34 4.16
C ALA A 103 36.52 7.23 3.55
N TYR A 104 35.98 7.45 2.33
CA TYR A 104 34.93 6.62 1.77
C TYR A 104 35.35 5.84 0.52
N ASP A 105 36.32 6.34 -0.25
CA ASP A 105 36.86 5.66 -1.43
C ASP A 105 38.20 4.98 -1.08
N SER A 106 38.12 4.05 -0.12
CA SER A 106 39.29 3.37 0.44
C SER A 106 38.94 1.94 0.85
N THR A 107 39.94 1.05 0.80
CA THR A 107 39.79 -0.35 1.23
C THR A 107 39.39 -0.47 2.72
N ALA A 108 39.67 0.53 3.53
CA ALA A 108 39.19 0.58 4.93
C ALA A 108 37.68 0.79 5.04
N HIS A 109 37.02 1.33 4.00
CA HIS A 109 35.56 1.52 3.97
C HIS A 109 34.86 0.40 3.19
N HIS A 110 35.28 0.11 1.97
CA HIS A 110 34.58 -0.85 1.11
C HIS A 110 35.10 -2.29 1.20
N HIS A 111 36.25 -2.51 1.82
CA HIS A 111 36.90 -3.81 2.06
C HIS A 111 37.17 -4.66 0.78
N HIS A 112 37.23 -4.03 -0.37
CA HIS A 112 37.50 -4.66 -1.66
C HIS A 112 38.78 -4.07 -2.29
N ALA A 113 39.49 -4.90 -3.09
CA ALA A 113 40.55 -4.43 -3.97
C ALA A 113 39.95 -3.48 -5.05
N PRO A 114 40.76 -2.59 -5.67
CA PRO A 114 40.27 -1.80 -6.80
C PRO A 114 39.67 -2.66 -7.90
N GLY A 115 38.41 -2.36 -8.29
CA GLY A 115 37.65 -3.12 -9.27
C GLY A 115 36.19 -3.34 -8.82
N PRO A 116 35.57 -4.47 -9.15
CA PRO A 116 34.24 -4.83 -8.70
C PRO A 116 34.13 -4.76 -7.16
N GLY A 117 33.06 -4.14 -6.65
CA GLY A 117 32.82 -3.94 -5.22
C GLY A 117 33.54 -2.73 -4.60
N SER A 118 34.44 -2.03 -5.34
CA SER A 118 35.07 -0.80 -4.86
C SER A 118 34.35 0.47 -5.34
N GLN A 119 33.37 0.36 -6.21
CA GLN A 119 32.58 1.50 -6.63
C GLN A 119 31.49 1.81 -5.57
N CYS A 120 31.33 3.09 -5.20
CA CYS A 120 30.31 3.52 -4.24
C CYS A 120 28.92 2.98 -4.61
N VAL A 121 28.60 2.99 -5.90
CA VAL A 121 27.29 2.57 -6.42
C VAL A 121 27.05 1.06 -6.29
N ASP A 122 28.08 0.23 -6.20
CA ASP A 122 27.92 -1.23 -6.10
C ASP A 122 27.24 -1.63 -4.78
N CYS A 123 27.48 -0.88 -3.70
CA CYS A 123 26.89 -1.13 -2.38
C CYS A 123 25.71 -0.18 -2.07
N HIS A 124 25.81 1.11 -2.48
CA HIS A 124 24.84 2.13 -2.09
C HIS A 124 23.74 2.37 -3.13
N MET A 125 23.90 1.89 -4.35
CA MET A 125 22.96 1.99 -5.45
C MET A 125 22.95 0.68 -6.27
N PRO A 126 22.59 -0.46 -5.66
CA PRO A 126 22.55 -1.73 -6.38
C PRO A 126 21.67 -1.62 -7.62
N ALA A 127 22.05 -2.32 -8.69
CA ALA A 127 21.31 -2.33 -9.94
C ALA A 127 20.37 -3.53 -10.00
N THR A 128 19.20 -3.33 -10.59
CA THR A 128 18.26 -4.39 -10.94
C THR A 128 18.03 -4.35 -12.44
N THR A 129 18.10 -5.50 -13.11
CA THR A 129 17.86 -5.61 -14.55
C THR A 129 16.36 -5.64 -14.82
N TYR A 130 15.85 -4.64 -15.55
CA TYR A 130 14.46 -4.60 -16.00
C TYR A 130 14.35 -5.00 -17.48
N MET A 131 13.22 -5.61 -17.84
CA MET A 131 12.94 -6.08 -19.20
C MET A 131 14.05 -6.96 -19.81
N GLY A 132 14.92 -7.54 -18.95
CA GLY A 132 16.02 -8.40 -19.35
C GLY A 132 17.22 -7.71 -20.00
N VAL A 133 17.21 -6.36 -20.13
CA VAL A 133 18.24 -5.62 -20.87
C VAL A 133 18.65 -4.28 -20.26
N ASP A 134 17.93 -3.79 -19.24
CA ASP A 134 18.11 -2.43 -18.72
C ASP A 134 18.43 -2.45 -17.22
N ASP A 135 19.71 -2.27 -16.90
CA ASP A 135 20.20 -2.22 -15.53
C ASP A 135 19.95 -0.84 -14.92
N ARG A 136 19.05 -0.77 -13.96
CA ARG A 136 18.69 0.47 -13.26
C ARG A 136 19.13 0.44 -11.81
N ARG A 137 19.84 1.48 -11.39
CA ARG A 137 20.33 1.62 -10.02
C ARG A 137 19.25 2.20 -9.11
N ASP A 138 19.16 1.65 -7.90
CA ASP A 138 18.31 2.22 -6.84
C ASP A 138 18.90 3.55 -6.36
N HIS A 139 18.13 4.65 -6.46
CA HIS A 139 18.55 6.00 -6.09
C HIS A 139 18.26 6.36 -4.63
N SER A 140 17.93 5.39 -3.80
CA SER A 140 17.76 5.62 -2.34
C SER A 140 19.08 5.83 -1.60
N MET A 141 20.22 5.56 -2.25
CA MET A 141 21.59 5.73 -1.71
C MET A 141 21.69 5.19 -0.28
N ARG A 142 21.25 3.97 -0.10
CA ARG A 142 21.12 3.38 1.24
C ARG A 142 22.40 2.68 1.70
N ILE A 143 22.48 2.45 2.97
CA ILE A 143 23.47 1.57 3.58
C ILE A 143 22.95 0.15 3.42
N PRO A 144 23.81 -0.83 3.00
CA PRO A 144 23.41 -2.24 2.95
C PRO A 144 22.89 -2.74 4.31
N ARG A 145 21.76 -3.44 4.30
CA ARG A 145 21.06 -3.93 5.50
C ARG A 145 20.70 -5.42 5.38
N PRO A 146 21.69 -6.34 5.40
CA PRO A 146 21.43 -7.78 5.34
C PRO A 146 20.63 -8.31 6.53
N ASP A 147 20.63 -7.60 7.66
CA ASP A 147 19.74 -7.87 8.79
C ASP A 147 18.25 -7.74 8.42
N LEU A 148 17.89 -6.76 7.55
CA LEU A 148 16.53 -6.64 7.02
C LEU A 148 16.23 -7.72 5.99
N SER A 149 17.23 -8.16 5.20
CA SER A 149 17.06 -9.28 4.27
C SER A 149 16.63 -10.54 5.01
N LEU A 150 17.27 -10.87 6.13
CA LEU A 150 16.92 -12.03 6.98
C LEU A 150 15.48 -12.02 7.51
N VAL A 151 14.93 -10.84 7.83
CA VAL A 151 13.60 -10.75 8.47
C VAL A 151 12.48 -10.31 7.54
N LEU A 152 12.80 -9.65 6.43
CA LEU A 152 11.82 -9.08 5.49
C LEU A 152 11.97 -9.66 4.08
N GLY A 153 13.03 -10.41 3.78
CA GLY A 153 13.32 -10.92 2.44
C GLY A 153 13.64 -9.80 1.43
N THR A 154 14.19 -8.67 1.90
CA THR A 154 14.58 -7.57 1.02
C THR A 154 15.95 -7.85 0.40
N PRO A 155 16.25 -7.41 -0.84
CA PRO A 155 17.56 -7.61 -1.44
C PRO A 155 18.65 -6.84 -0.69
N ASN A 156 19.90 -7.31 -0.79
CA ASN A 156 21.07 -6.57 -0.34
C ASN A 156 22.23 -6.69 -1.32
N ALA A 157 23.02 -5.64 -1.41
CA ALA A 157 24.12 -5.54 -2.37
C ALA A 157 25.23 -6.59 -2.20
N CYS A 158 25.38 -7.22 -1.01
CA CYS A 158 26.39 -8.23 -0.78
C CYS A 158 26.07 -9.50 -1.56
N THR A 159 24.87 -10.04 -1.40
CA THR A 159 24.45 -11.30 -2.02
C THR A 159 24.12 -11.15 -3.51
N ASP A 160 23.91 -9.93 -4.01
CA ASP A 160 23.78 -9.65 -5.45
C ASP A 160 25.09 -9.97 -6.21
N CYS A 161 26.25 -9.75 -5.58
CA CYS A 161 27.56 -10.08 -6.14
C CYS A 161 28.11 -11.43 -5.63
N HIS A 162 27.94 -11.71 -4.34
CA HIS A 162 28.36 -12.97 -3.70
C HIS A 162 27.21 -13.98 -3.69
N SER A 163 26.78 -14.39 -4.89
CA SER A 163 25.62 -15.27 -5.08
C SER A 163 25.80 -16.70 -4.54
N ASP A 164 27.02 -17.08 -4.16
CA ASP A 164 27.36 -18.32 -3.46
C ASP A 164 27.20 -18.21 -1.93
N ARG A 165 26.81 -17.04 -1.41
CA ARG A 165 26.66 -16.71 0.01
C ARG A 165 25.22 -16.36 0.33
N ASP A 166 24.89 -16.42 1.62
CA ASP A 166 23.57 -16.06 2.14
C ASP A 166 23.57 -14.72 2.93
N ASP A 167 22.38 -14.27 3.30
CA ASP A 167 22.21 -13.04 4.09
C ASP A 167 22.86 -13.13 5.46
N THR A 168 22.99 -14.33 6.05
CA THR A 168 23.67 -14.56 7.33
C THR A 168 25.16 -14.27 7.21
N TRP A 169 25.78 -14.75 6.11
CA TRP A 169 27.18 -14.44 5.80
C TRP A 169 27.37 -12.92 5.63
N ALA A 170 26.49 -12.26 4.87
CA ALA A 170 26.57 -10.82 4.65
C ALA A 170 26.47 -10.03 5.97
N LEU A 171 25.54 -10.41 6.87
CA LEU A 171 25.40 -9.78 8.18
C LEU A 171 26.65 -9.99 9.06
N ASN A 172 27.18 -11.19 9.10
CA ASN A 172 28.40 -11.49 9.88
C ASN A 172 29.61 -10.73 9.34
N THR A 173 29.73 -10.60 8.01
CA THR A 173 30.80 -9.83 7.37
C THR A 173 30.76 -8.35 7.78
N LEU A 174 29.56 -7.73 7.84
CA LEU A 174 29.43 -6.34 8.33
C LEU A 174 29.84 -6.22 9.80
N ARG A 175 29.48 -7.20 10.63
CA ARG A 175 29.91 -7.23 12.05
C ARG A 175 31.43 -7.35 12.18
N ASP A 176 32.05 -8.19 11.38
CA ASP A 176 33.52 -8.34 11.35
C ASP A 176 34.22 -7.04 10.91
N TRP A 177 33.55 -6.21 10.11
CA TRP A 177 34.01 -4.87 9.73
C TRP A 177 33.74 -3.82 10.81
N GLY A 178 33.11 -4.20 11.94
CA GLY A 178 32.77 -3.30 13.04
C GLY A 178 31.54 -2.43 12.75
N ILE A 179 30.72 -2.82 11.79
CA ILE A 179 29.47 -2.11 11.48
C ILE A 179 28.34 -2.73 12.30
N ASP A 180 27.74 -1.92 13.17
CA ASP A 180 26.53 -2.31 13.91
C ASP A 180 25.32 -2.31 12.96
N ALA A 181 24.91 -3.50 12.55
CA ALA A 181 23.77 -3.73 11.68
C ALA A 181 22.60 -4.39 12.44
N ASP A 182 22.62 -4.41 13.78
CA ASP A 182 21.69 -5.18 14.60
C ASP A 182 20.41 -4.41 15.04
N ASP A 183 20.26 -3.14 14.66
CA ASP A 183 19.09 -2.34 15.01
C ASP A 183 17.88 -2.64 14.11
N THR A 184 17.67 -3.90 13.77
CA THR A 184 16.52 -4.36 12.99
C THR A 184 15.21 -4.12 13.73
N ALA A 185 15.22 -4.18 15.06
CA ALA A 185 14.01 -4.09 15.88
C ALA A 185 13.33 -2.72 15.77
N SER A 186 14.11 -1.64 15.65
CA SER A 186 13.62 -0.26 15.56
C SER A 186 13.36 0.18 14.11
N HIS A 187 13.80 -0.58 13.08
CA HIS A 187 13.68 -0.14 11.70
C HIS A 187 12.21 0.00 11.27
N PRO A 188 11.80 1.14 10.70
CA PRO A 188 10.40 1.43 10.34
C PRO A 188 9.75 0.37 9.46
N ALA A 189 10.50 -0.21 8.50
CA ALA A 189 10.02 -1.23 7.59
C ALA A 189 9.44 -2.46 8.30
N ARG A 190 10.06 -2.88 9.40
CA ARG A 190 9.62 -4.06 10.15
C ARG A 190 8.24 -3.88 10.76
N VAL A 191 7.98 -2.72 11.32
CA VAL A 191 6.68 -2.40 11.93
C VAL A 191 5.61 -2.27 10.84
N LEU A 192 5.97 -1.61 9.73
CA LEU A 192 5.07 -1.43 8.59
C LEU A 192 4.68 -2.76 7.95
N GLU A 193 5.63 -3.67 7.75
CA GLU A 193 5.38 -4.98 7.16
C GLU A 193 4.54 -5.88 8.07
N ARG A 194 4.75 -5.83 9.38
CA ARG A 194 3.88 -6.53 10.33
C ARG A 194 2.43 -6.04 10.24
N LEU A 195 2.21 -4.74 10.06
CA LEU A 195 0.86 -4.21 9.88
C LEU A 195 0.25 -4.67 8.55
N ARG A 196 1.04 -4.67 7.46
CA ARG A 196 0.63 -5.20 6.14
C ARG A 196 0.24 -6.68 6.21
N SER A 197 0.99 -7.46 6.99
CA SER A 197 0.70 -8.87 7.25
C SER A 197 -0.50 -9.09 8.18
N GLY A 198 -1.14 -8.02 8.68
CA GLY A 198 -2.36 -8.06 9.48
C GLY A 198 -2.17 -8.02 10.99
N ASP A 199 -0.94 -7.83 11.51
CA ASP A 199 -0.70 -7.66 12.95
C ASP A 199 -1.13 -6.24 13.40
N ARG A 200 -2.38 -6.11 13.80
CA ARG A 200 -2.94 -4.80 14.23
C ARG A 200 -2.39 -4.28 15.57
N ARG A 201 -1.67 -5.10 16.33
CA ARG A 201 -1.05 -4.67 17.61
C ARG A 201 0.04 -3.62 17.39
N VAL A 202 0.64 -3.57 16.21
CA VAL A 202 1.71 -2.62 15.87
C VAL A 202 1.18 -1.30 15.26
N ALA A 203 -0.12 -1.12 15.13
CA ALA A 203 -0.70 0.07 14.52
C ALA A 203 -0.27 1.39 15.21
N GLY A 204 -0.08 1.38 16.53
CA GLY A 204 0.48 2.51 17.27
C GLY A 204 1.90 2.87 16.83
N GLY A 205 2.74 1.86 16.54
CA GLY A 205 4.09 2.09 16.00
C GLY A 205 4.07 2.67 14.59
N VAL A 206 3.10 2.27 13.73
CA VAL A 206 2.92 2.87 12.40
C VAL A 206 2.41 4.30 12.52
N SER A 207 1.49 4.58 13.46
CA SER A 207 1.04 5.96 13.74
C SER A 207 2.20 6.86 14.19
N ALA A 208 3.14 6.34 14.97
CA ALA A 208 4.35 7.07 15.35
C ALA A 208 5.21 7.42 14.13
N GLN A 209 5.39 6.50 13.16
CA GLN A 209 6.09 6.78 11.91
C GLN A 209 5.39 7.87 11.07
N VAL A 210 4.06 7.90 11.04
CA VAL A 210 3.29 8.95 10.37
C VAL A 210 3.59 10.33 10.98
N ALA A 211 3.75 10.39 12.29
CA ALA A 211 4.05 11.64 13.01
C ALA A 211 5.53 12.05 12.95
N ASP A 212 6.45 11.09 12.71
CA ASP A 212 7.88 11.33 12.71
C ASP A 212 8.34 12.19 11.52
N THR A 213 8.74 13.41 11.79
CA THR A 213 9.19 14.38 10.77
C THR A 213 10.58 14.10 10.22
N ASP A 214 11.37 13.25 10.87
CA ASP A 214 12.69 12.83 10.39
C ASP A 214 12.58 11.78 9.28
N LEU A 215 11.42 11.12 9.18
CA LEU A 215 11.13 10.22 8.06
C LEU A 215 10.70 11.00 6.81
N PRO A 216 11.11 10.54 5.61
CA PRO A 216 10.71 11.15 4.35
C PRO A 216 9.19 11.23 4.19
N ALA A 217 8.69 12.31 3.57
CA ALA A 217 7.25 12.50 3.37
C ALA A 217 6.59 11.31 2.63
N LEU A 218 7.29 10.72 1.65
CA LEU A 218 6.78 9.55 0.91
C LEU A 218 6.67 8.31 1.81
N TRP A 219 7.59 8.12 2.75
CA TRP A 219 7.49 7.05 3.75
C TRP A 219 6.29 7.26 4.67
N ARG A 220 6.16 8.46 5.22
CA ARG A 220 5.03 8.85 6.09
C ARG A 220 3.68 8.69 5.40
N ALA A 221 3.59 9.09 4.13
CA ALA A 221 2.40 8.91 3.28
C ALA A 221 2.07 7.41 3.12
N THR A 222 3.08 6.59 2.86
CA THR A 222 2.94 5.13 2.73
C THR A 222 2.49 4.49 4.05
N ALA A 223 3.07 4.91 5.16
CA ALA A 223 2.69 4.43 6.50
C ALA A 223 1.22 4.76 6.83
N LEU A 224 0.78 5.99 6.51
CA LEU A 224 -0.60 6.42 6.72
C LEU A 224 -1.60 5.64 5.86
N GLU A 225 -1.30 5.42 4.57
CA GLU A 225 -2.14 4.61 3.69
C GLU A 225 -2.24 3.16 4.19
N THR A 226 -1.13 2.59 4.65
CA THR A 226 -1.11 1.24 5.24
C THR A 226 -1.96 1.18 6.53
N LEU A 227 -1.91 2.22 7.36
CA LEU A 227 -2.72 2.35 8.57
C LEU A 227 -4.22 2.40 8.26
N GLY A 228 -4.62 2.81 7.04
CA GLY A 228 -6.00 2.84 6.58
C GLY A 228 -6.77 1.55 6.81
N ASN A 229 -6.08 0.41 6.85
CA ASN A 229 -6.67 -0.90 7.09
C ASN A 229 -6.79 -1.28 8.59
N SER A 230 -6.36 -0.41 9.53
CA SER A 230 -6.27 -0.76 10.96
C SER A 230 -7.51 -0.44 11.79
N GLY A 231 -8.49 0.25 11.19
CA GLY A 231 -9.73 0.66 11.83
C GLY A 231 -9.87 2.18 11.92
N ALA A 232 -11.12 2.64 11.83
CA ALA A 232 -11.45 4.06 11.66
C ALA A 232 -10.88 4.98 12.76
N GLY A 233 -10.83 4.53 14.02
CA GLY A 233 -10.37 5.36 15.13
C GLY A 233 -8.89 5.74 15.04
N GLN A 234 -8.03 4.76 14.79
CA GLN A 234 -6.57 4.98 14.67
C GLN A 234 -6.23 5.79 13.42
N VAL A 235 -6.92 5.51 12.32
CA VAL A 235 -6.77 6.27 11.07
C VAL A 235 -7.14 7.73 11.28
N LEU A 236 -8.26 8.02 11.93
CA LEU A 236 -8.71 9.38 12.19
C LEU A 236 -7.71 10.18 13.03
N GLU A 237 -7.13 9.56 14.05
CA GLU A 237 -6.14 10.19 14.90
C GLU A 237 -4.89 10.58 14.11
N ALA A 238 -4.38 9.68 13.25
CA ALA A 238 -3.18 9.91 12.45
C ALA A 238 -3.42 10.83 11.23
N ALA A 239 -4.57 10.71 10.55
CA ALA A 239 -4.86 11.43 9.32
C ALA A 239 -5.31 12.88 9.55
N ARG A 240 -6.10 13.14 10.59
CA ARG A 240 -6.71 14.45 10.83
C ARG A 240 -5.70 15.61 10.85
N PRO A 241 -4.55 15.54 11.55
CA PRO A 241 -3.55 16.62 11.52
C PRO A 241 -2.96 16.85 10.12
N LEU A 242 -2.91 15.81 9.29
CA LEU A 242 -2.28 15.85 7.97
C LEU A 242 -3.20 16.38 6.87
N LEU A 243 -4.51 16.46 7.10
CA LEU A 243 -5.44 17.10 6.16
C LEU A 243 -5.13 18.59 5.94
N GLY A 244 -4.50 19.26 6.90
CA GLY A 244 -4.02 20.64 6.79
C GLY A 244 -2.51 20.78 6.55
N SER A 245 -1.81 19.69 6.20
CA SER A 245 -0.36 19.71 6.01
C SER A 245 0.06 20.65 4.87
N ALA A 246 1.16 21.37 5.07
CA ALA A 246 1.80 22.16 4.00
C ALA A 246 2.32 21.26 2.85
N THR A 247 2.61 19.98 3.14
CA THR A 247 3.10 18.99 2.15
C THR A 247 1.91 18.34 1.43
N PRO A 248 1.69 18.58 0.13
CA PRO A 248 0.55 18.04 -0.61
C PRO A 248 0.46 16.52 -0.58
N LEU A 249 1.61 15.84 -0.63
CA LEU A 249 1.70 14.38 -0.57
C LEU A 249 1.09 13.80 0.72
N LEU A 250 1.26 14.49 1.85
CA LEU A 250 0.69 14.08 3.13
C LEU A 250 -0.82 14.34 3.20
N ARG A 251 -1.31 15.45 2.59
CA ARG A 251 -2.76 15.67 2.44
C ARG A 251 -3.40 14.59 1.58
N LEU A 252 -2.76 14.25 0.44
CA LEU A 252 -3.21 13.17 -0.45
C LEU A 252 -3.31 11.83 0.29
N ALA A 253 -2.28 11.47 1.06
CA ALA A 253 -2.27 10.24 1.86
C ALA A 253 -3.36 10.26 2.94
N ALA A 254 -3.58 11.40 3.58
CA ALA A 254 -4.64 11.56 4.58
C ALA A 254 -6.03 11.31 3.97
N VAL A 255 -6.32 11.86 2.78
CA VAL A 255 -7.59 11.61 2.07
C VAL A 255 -7.76 10.11 1.78
N ARG A 256 -6.74 9.45 1.22
CA ARG A 256 -6.78 8.01 0.89
C ARG A 256 -7.02 7.13 2.11
N SER A 257 -6.36 7.42 3.21
CA SER A 257 -6.46 6.61 4.42
C SER A 257 -7.86 6.60 5.04
N LEU A 258 -8.68 7.61 4.76
CA LEU A 258 -10.04 7.75 5.31
C LEU A 258 -11.08 6.83 4.64
N ALA A 259 -10.71 5.95 3.72
CA ALA A 259 -11.67 5.07 3.02
C ALA A 259 -12.53 4.22 3.97
N ALA A 260 -11.99 3.77 5.10
CA ALA A 260 -12.70 3.00 6.12
C ALA A 260 -13.55 3.85 7.08
N VAL A 261 -13.47 5.19 7.02
CA VAL A 261 -14.24 6.10 7.86
C VAL A 261 -15.65 6.27 7.28
N PRO A 262 -16.71 6.25 8.11
CA PRO A 262 -18.09 6.46 7.62
C PRO A 262 -18.21 7.72 6.79
N LEU A 263 -18.98 7.64 5.70
CA LEU A 263 -19.04 8.67 4.65
C LEU A 263 -19.46 10.06 5.17
N GLU A 264 -20.42 10.12 6.08
CA GLU A 264 -20.86 11.39 6.68
C GLU A 264 -19.75 12.07 7.48
N GLN A 265 -19.00 11.30 8.26
CA GLN A 265 -17.86 11.81 9.01
C GLN A 265 -16.71 12.21 8.07
N ARG A 266 -16.48 11.42 7.02
CA ARG A 266 -15.48 11.67 5.98
C ARG A 266 -15.76 12.99 5.27
N PHE A 267 -17.02 13.25 4.88
CA PHE A 267 -17.40 14.52 4.26
C PHE A 267 -17.04 15.71 5.15
N GLY A 268 -17.38 15.67 6.45
CA GLY A 268 -17.03 16.73 7.40
C GLY A 268 -15.53 17.02 7.48
N LEU A 269 -14.70 15.99 7.39
CA LEU A 269 -13.24 16.10 7.40
C LEU A 269 -12.68 16.65 6.09
N LEU A 270 -13.20 16.20 4.94
CA LEU A 270 -12.70 16.53 3.61
C LEU A 270 -13.30 17.80 3.00
N ARG A 271 -14.36 18.35 3.60
CA ARG A 271 -15.01 19.58 3.15
C ARG A 271 -14.03 20.75 2.90
N PRO A 272 -13.03 21.03 3.77
CA PRO A 272 -12.04 22.09 3.50
C PRO A 272 -11.18 21.85 2.26
N LEU A 273 -11.05 20.59 1.81
CA LEU A 273 -10.23 20.19 0.68
C LEU A 273 -10.99 20.08 -0.65
N LEU A 274 -12.28 20.43 -0.69
CA LEU A 274 -13.07 20.47 -1.94
C LEU A 274 -12.46 21.44 -2.97
N ALA A 275 -11.73 22.44 -2.51
CA ALA A 275 -11.02 23.43 -3.33
C ALA A 275 -9.50 23.45 -2.98
N ASP A 276 -8.92 22.30 -2.66
CA ASP A 276 -7.47 22.23 -2.41
C ASP A 276 -6.70 22.75 -3.63
N PRO A 277 -5.65 23.58 -3.45
CA PRO A 277 -4.90 24.13 -4.57
C PRO A 277 -4.26 23.04 -5.45
N VAL A 278 -3.98 21.85 -4.90
CA VAL A 278 -3.27 20.76 -5.60
C VAL A 278 -4.26 19.80 -6.24
N LEU A 279 -4.15 19.60 -7.55
CA LEU A 279 -5.09 18.82 -8.35
C LEU A 279 -5.20 17.35 -7.86
N ALA A 280 -4.07 16.68 -7.59
CA ALA A 280 -4.10 15.29 -7.14
C ALA A 280 -4.89 15.12 -5.82
N VAL A 281 -4.84 16.11 -4.93
CA VAL A 281 -5.61 16.10 -3.68
C VAL A 281 -7.11 16.25 -3.99
N ARG A 282 -7.49 17.20 -4.86
CA ARG A 282 -8.90 17.38 -5.27
C ARG A 282 -9.46 16.13 -5.93
N MET A 283 -8.71 15.48 -6.82
CA MET A 283 -9.15 14.26 -7.50
C MET A 283 -9.38 13.11 -6.53
N GLU A 284 -8.53 12.99 -5.52
CA GLU A 284 -8.70 11.98 -4.47
C GLU A 284 -9.91 12.29 -3.55
N VAL A 285 -10.13 13.58 -3.24
CA VAL A 285 -11.33 14.03 -2.50
C VAL A 285 -12.59 13.70 -3.29
N ALA A 286 -12.63 13.97 -4.59
CA ALA A 286 -13.75 13.62 -5.46
C ALA A 286 -14.08 12.12 -5.41
N ALA A 287 -13.07 11.27 -5.62
CA ALA A 287 -13.24 9.82 -5.58
C ALA A 287 -13.71 9.35 -4.18
N SER A 288 -13.11 9.90 -3.12
CA SER A 288 -13.44 9.56 -1.72
C SER A 288 -14.86 9.95 -1.32
N LEU A 289 -15.42 11.01 -1.91
CA LEU A 289 -16.75 11.55 -1.59
C LEU A 289 -17.84 11.19 -2.61
N ALA A 290 -17.53 10.38 -3.63
CA ALA A 290 -18.47 10.03 -4.70
C ALA A 290 -19.82 9.50 -4.19
N GLY A 291 -19.82 8.74 -3.09
CA GLY A 291 -21.02 8.17 -2.49
C GLY A 291 -21.81 9.10 -1.54
N VAL A 292 -21.43 10.37 -1.37
CA VAL A 292 -22.13 11.29 -0.49
C VAL A 292 -23.50 11.62 -1.09
N PRO A 293 -24.62 11.41 -0.33
CA PRO A 293 -25.95 11.74 -0.82
C PRO A 293 -26.12 13.26 -0.90
N PRO A 294 -26.36 13.84 -2.11
CA PRO A 294 -26.45 15.29 -2.29
C PRO A 294 -27.57 15.94 -1.49
N GLU A 295 -28.68 15.21 -1.30
CA GLU A 295 -29.86 15.66 -0.57
C GLU A 295 -29.63 15.90 0.92
N ARG A 296 -28.55 15.37 1.48
CA ARG A 296 -28.16 15.58 2.90
C ARG A 296 -27.24 16.76 3.09
N LEU A 297 -26.81 17.42 2.01
CA LEU A 297 -25.90 18.54 2.05
C LEU A 297 -26.63 19.89 2.02
N ARG A 298 -26.01 20.91 2.60
CA ARG A 298 -26.39 22.30 2.40
C ARG A 298 -26.15 22.68 0.93
N ASP A 299 -26.90 23.64 0.40
CA ASP A 299 -26.82 24.03 -1.01
C ASP A 299 -25.39 24.39 -1.43
N SER A 300 -24.68 25.20 -0.63
CA SER A 300 -23.31 25.60 -0.92
C SER A 300 -22.30 24.43 -0.95
N ASP A 301 -22.49 23.42 -0.11
CA ASP A 301 -21.65 22.25 -0.05
C ASP A 301 -21.95 21.32 -1.23
N ARG A 302 -23.23 21.19 -1.59
CA ARG A 302 -23.68 20.43 -2.76
C ARG A 302 -23.11 21.02 -4.06
N GLU A 303 -23.23 22.34 -4.23
CA GLU A 303 -22.66 23.02 -5.40
C GLU A 303 -21.15 22.87 -5.50
N ALA A 304 -20.41 22.97 -4.37
CA ALA A 304 -18.97 22.79 -4.35
C ALA A 304 -18.59 21.37 -4.72
N LEU A 305 -19.33 20.38 -4.22
CA LEU A 305 -19.07 18.95 -4.51
C LEU A 305 -19.39 18.62 -5.97
N GLU A 306 -20.48 19.13 -6.53
CA GLU A 306 -20.85 18.92 -7.94
C GLU A 306 -19.83 19.59 -8.90
N ARG A 307 -19.31 20.78 -8.56
CA ARG A 307 -18.20 21.36 -9.33
C ARG A 307 -16.97 20.48 -9.31
N LEU A 308 -16.60 19.94 -8.14
CA LEU A 308 -15.47 19.02 -8.00
C LEU A 308 -15.68 17.72 -8.78
N PHE A 309 -16.88 17.16 -8.79
CA PHE A 309 -17.21 15.97 -9.57
C PHE A 309 -17.16 16.24 -11.07
N SER A 310 -17.61 17.43 -11.50
CA SER A 310 -17.49 17.83 -12.91
C SER A 310 -16.03 17.98 -13.33
N GLU A 311 -15.18 18.56 -12.49
CA GLU A 311 -13.73 18.63 -12.72
C GLU A 311 -13.11 17.22 -12.80
N TYR A 312 -13.48 16.32 -11.85
CA TYR A 312 -13.01 14.94 -11.85
C TYR A 312 -13.37 14.21 -13.15
N LEU A 313 -14.62 14.29 -13.58
CA LEU A 313 -15.09 13.62 -14.80
C LEU A 313 -14.45 14.20 -16.06
N ALA A 314 -14.22 15.51 -16.12
CA ALA A 314 -13.54 16.15 -17.24
C ALA A 314 -12.10 15.62 -17.39
N ILE A 315 -11.35 15.61 -16.29
CA ILE A 315 -9.96 15.11 -16.26
C ILE A 315 -9.88 13.62 -16.62
N GLN A 316 -10.77 12.79 -16.06
CA GLN A 316 -10.81 11.37 -16.41
C GLN A 316 -11.18 11.18 -17.88
N GLY A 317 -12.03 12.06 -18.43
CA GLY A 317 -12.43 12.04 -19.83
C GLY A 317 -11.27 12.28 -20.81
N GLU A 318 -10.27 13.08 -20.45
CA GLU A 318 -9.07 13.32 -21.25
C GLU A 318 -8.21 12.05 -21.47
N HIS A 319 -8.35 11.08 -20.57
CA HIS A 319 -7.61 9.82 -20.58
C HIS A 319 -8.53 8.59 -20.71
N ALA A 320 -9.71 8.78 -21.30
CA ALA A 320 -10.75 7.75 -21.42
C ALA A 320 -10.36 6.56 -22.30
N ASP A 321 -9.29 6.67 -23.06
CA ASP A 321 -8.66 5.59 -23.86
C ASP A 321 -7.82 4.61 -23.01
N MET A 322 -7.63 4.88 -21.73
CA MET A 322 -6.88 4.02 -20.82
C MET A 322 -7.81 3.07 -20.02
N PRO A 323 -7.56 1.74 -20.04
CA PRO A 323 -8.40 0.78 -19.31
C PRO A 323 -8.51 1.07 -17.81
N SER A 324 -7.42 1.56 -17.20
CA SER A 324 -7.38 1.92 -15.78
C SER A 324 -8.25 3.14 -15.46
N VAL A 325 -8.37 4.09 -16.38
CA VAL A 325 -9.23 5.27 -16.22
C VAL A 325 -10.69 4.84 -16.29
N GLN A 326 -11.06 4.00 -17.24
CA GLN A 326 -12.41 3.45 -17.35
C GLN A 326 -12.80 2.64 -16.10
N LEU A 327 -11.85 1.90 -15.51
CA LEU A 327 -12.06 1.22 -14.22
C LEU A 327 -12.37 2.24 -13.10
N GLN A 328 -11.63 3.35 -13.02
CA GLN A 328 -11.86 4.40 -12.02
C GLN A 328 -13.20 5.12 -12.23
N LEU A 329 -13.59 5.40 -13.48
CA LEU A 329 -14.91 5.94 -13.81
C LEU A 329 -16.02 4.97 -13.37
N GLY A 330 -15.85 3.68 -13.64
CA GLY A 330 -16.80 2.66 -13.19
C GLY A 330 -16.98 2.64 -11.67
N LEU A 331 -15.89 2.73 -10.91
CA LEU A 331 -15.93 2.82 -9.44
C LEU A 331 -16.62 4.11 -8.98
N PHE A 332 -16.31 5.24 -9.59
CA PHE A 332 -16.90 6.54 -9.28
C PHE A 332 -18.42 6.54 -9.51
N HIS A 333 -18.88 6.10 -10.68
CA HIS A 333 -20.29 6.00 -11.00
C HIS A 333 -21.03 4.98 -10.13
N SER A 334 -20.39 3.83 -9.82
CA SER A 334 -20.94 2.86 -8.87
C SER A 334 -21.19 3.47 -7.49
N ALA A 335 -20.22 4.24 -6.98
CA ALA A 335 -20.35 4.91 -5.70
C ALA A 335 -21.47 5.97 -5.70
N ARG A 336 -21.67 6.66 -6.83
CA ARG A 336 -22.78 7.62 -7.02
C ARG A 336 -24.15 6.96 -7.22
N GLY A 337 -24.20 5.63 -7.35
CA GLY A 337 -25.43 4.89 -7.64
C GLY A 337 -25.86 4.94 -9.10
N ASP A 338 -25.07 5.53 -9.98
CA ASP A 338 -25.31 5.57 -11.42
C ASP A 338 -24.87 4.25 -12.08
N ARG A 339 -25.73 3.24 -11.92
CA ARG A 339 -25.47 1.89 -12.43
C ARG A 339 -25.27 1.82 -13.94
N PRO A 340 -26.05 2.54 -14.80
CA PRO A 340 -25.84 2.51 -16.25
C PRO A 340 -24.47 3.05 -16.65
N ALA A 341 -24.04 4.19 -16.10
CA ALA A 341 -22.74 4.77 -16.39
C ALA A 341 -21.60 3.89 -15.86
N ALA A 342 -21.76 3.28 -14.66
CA ALA A 342 -20.78 2.35 -14.12
C ALA A 342 -20.61 1.11 -15.00
N GLU A 343 -21.70 0.52 -15.47
CA GLU A 343 -21.67 -0.64 -16.38
C GLU A 343 -20.99 -0.29 -17.70
N ALA A 344 -21.33 0.86 -18.29
CA ALA A 344 -20.71 1.33 -19.52
C ALA A 344 -19.19 1.49 -19.38
N ALA A 345 -18.74 2.12 -18.29
CA ALA A 345 -17.32 2.33 -18.03
C ALA A 345 -16.56 1.01 -17.80
N TYR A 346 -17.10 0.07 -17.02
CA TYR A 346 -16.47 -1.24 -16.84
C TYR A 346 -16.41 -2.05 -18.14
N ARG A 347 -17.46 -2.00 -18.98
CA ARG A 347 -17.45 -2.67 -20.30
C ARG A 347 -16.42 -2.05 -21.21
N GLU A 348 -16.27 -0.73 -21.20
CA GLU A 348 -15.25 -0.05 -21.97
C GLU A 348 -13.83 -0.39 -21.47
N ALA A 349 -13.62 -0.48 -20.16
CA ALA A 349 -12.37 -0.98 -19.58
C ALA A 349 -12.00 -2.36 -20.13
N LEU A 350 -12.98 -3.28 -20.21
CA LEU A 350 -12.79 -4.63 -20.76
C LEU A 350 -12.63 -4.65 -22.28
N ARG A 351 -13.25 -3.72 -23.00
CA ARG A 351 -13.05 -3.56 -24.46
C ARG A 351 -11.61 -3.13 -24.76
N LEU A 352 -11.06 -2.20 -23.96
CA LEU A 352 -9.70 -1.71 -24.09
C LEU A 352 -8.65 -2.72 -23.62
N ASN A 353 -8.96 -3.47 -22.57
CA ASN A 353 -8.12 -4.55 -22.06
C ASN A 353 -8.97 -5.70 -21.50
N ALA A 354 -9.19 -6.71 -22.32
CA ALA A 354 -9.97 -7.89 -21.94
C ALA A 354 -9.34 -8.71 -20.78
N GLN A 355 -8.07 -8.48 -20.45
CA GLN A 355 -7.37 -9.18 -19.37
C GLN A 355 -7.40 -8.40 -18.04
N LEU A 356 -8.11 -7.28 -17.96
CA LEU A 356 -8.18 -6.46 -16.74
C LEU A 356 -9.09 -7.11 -15.69
N VAL A 357 -8.53 -8.02 -14.89
CA VAL A 357 -9.25 -8.79 -13.86
C VAL A 357 -10.09 -7.92 -12.93
N PRO A 358 -9.61 -6.77 -12.39
CA PRO A 358 -10.44 -5.92 -11.53
C PRO A 358 -11.73 -5.42 -12.21
N ALA A 359 -11.72 -5.18 -13.53
CA ALA A 359 -12.93 -4.76 -14.24
C ALA A 359 -13.96 -5.90 -14.34
N HIS A 360 -13.51 -7.15 -14.56
CA HIS A 360 -14.39 -8.33 -14.51
C HIS A 360 -15.06 -8.47 -13.14
N LEU A 361 -14.30 -8.35 -12.06
CA LEU A 361 -14.80 -8.51 -10.70
C LEU A 361 -15.82 -7.41 -10.34
N ASN A 362 -15.49 -6.15 -10.63
CA ASN A 362 -16.36 -5.01 -10.31
C ASN A 362 -17.64 -5.02 -11.16
N LEU A 363 -17.54 -5.37 -12.45
CA LEU A 363 -18.73 -5.52 -13.31
C LEU A 363 -19.60 -6.69 -12.83
N ALA A 364 -19.01 -7.81 -12.46
CA ALA A 364 -19.76 -8.93 -11.90
C ALA A 364 -20.51 -8.53 -10.63
N ASP A 365 -19.89 -7.78 -9.72
CA ASP A 365 -20.54 -7.27 -8.52
C ASP A 365 -21.68 -6.30 -8.83
N LEU A 366 -21.49 -5.41 -9.81
CA LEU A 366 -22.52 -4.46 -10.27
C LEU A 366 -23.75 -5.21 -10.85
N LEU A 367 -23.51 -6.18 -11.71
CA LEU A 367 -24.56 -6.99 -12.34
C LEU A 367 -25.32 -7.82 -11.30
N ARG A 368 -24.59 -8.45 -10.39
CA ARG A 368 -25.18 -9.17 -9.26
C ARG A 368 -26.11 -8.28 -8.44
N ALA A 369 -25.65 -7.08 -8.07
CA ALA A 369 -26.46 -6.13 -7.33
C ALA A 369 -27.71 -5.66 -8.10
N GLY A 370 -27.70 -5.83 -9.42
CA GLY A 370 -28.85 -5.63 -10.33
C GLY A 370 -29.71 -6.86 -10.55
N GLY A 371 -29.44 -8.00 -9.90
CA GLY A 371 -30.18 -9.25 -10.08
C GLY A 371 -29.76 -10.07 -11.31
N ARG A 372 -28.70 -9.70 -12.00
CA ARG A 372 -28.19 -10.38 -13.21
C ARG A 372 -27.09 -11.39 -12.86
N GLU A 373 -27.44 -12.36 -11.99
CA GLU A 373 -26.49 -13.32 -11.38
C GLU A 373 -25.79 -14.21 -12.44
N ASP A 374 -26.48 -14.63 -13.50
CA ASP A 374 -25.89 -15.50 -14.54
C ASP A 374 -24.81 -14.76 -15.34
N GLU A 375 -25.03 -13.48 -15.68
CA GLU A 375 -24.05 -12.66 -16.37
C GLU A 375 -22.84 -12.38 -15.44
N ALA A 376 -23.09 -12.11 -14.17
CA ALA A 376 -22.04 -11.95 -13.17
C ALA A 376 -21.17 -13.21 -13.08
N ARG A 377 -21.78 -14.39 -13.02
CA ARG A 377 -21.06 -15.67 -12.98
C ARG A 377 -20.23 -15.89 -14.25
N ALA A 378 -20.76 -15.58 -15.42
CA ALA A 378 -20.00 -15.68 -16.67
C ALA A 378 -18.75 -14.81 -16.68
N LEU A 379 -18.81 -13.61 -16.14
CA LEU A 379 -17.64 -12.71 -15.99
C LEU A 379 -16.60 -13.25 -15.00
N LEU A 380 -17.04 -13.81 -13.87
CA LEU A 380 -16.14 -14.44 -12.90
C LEU A 380 -15.41 -15.66 -13.50
N GLU A 381 -16.10 -16.46 -14.32
CA GLU A 381 -15.48 -17.57 -15.03
C GLU A 381 -14.51 -17.09 -16.13
N GLN A 382 -14.77 -15.93 -16.75
CA GLN A 382 -13.80 -15.29 -17.64
C GLN A 382 -12.55 -14.84 -16.86
N ALA A 383 -12.73 -14.16 -15.74
CA ALA A 383 -11.64 -13.75 -14.85
C ALA A 383 -10.79 -14.95 -14.39
N ARG A 384 -11.43 -16.10 -14.08
CA ARG A 384 -10.74 -17.33 -13.71
C ARG A 384 -9.86 -17.91 -14.83
N ARG A 385 -10.30 -17.82 -16.08
CA ARG A 385 -9.46 -18.24 -17.22
C ARG A 385 -8.25 -17.34 -17.43
N ILE A 386 -8.39 -16.04 -17.13
CA ILE A 386 -7.31 -15.05 -17.26
C ILE A 386 -6.31 -15.21 -16.12
N ALA A 387 -6.80 -15.36 -14.90
CA ALA A 387 -5.98 -15.42 -13.68
C ALA A 387 -6.45 -16.56 -12.76
N PRO A 388 -6.15 -17.83 -13.12
CA PRO A 388 -6.64 -19.01 -12.39
C PRO A 388 -6.12 -19.08 -10.96
N ASP A 389 -4.99 -18.44 -10.70
CA ASP A 389 -4.34 -18.39 -9.39
C ASP A 389 -4.64 -17.11 -8.58
N SER A 390 -5.52 -16.24 -9.08
CA SER A 390 -5.92 -15.03 -8.35
C SER A 390 -6.80 -15.37 -7.16
N GLY A 391 -6.33 -15.05 -5.95
CA GLY A 391 -7.11 -15.21 -4.72
C GLY A 391 -8.42 -14.43 -4.75
N ASP A 392 -8.44 -13.22 -5.32
CA ASP A 392 -9.64 -12.38 -5.44
C ASP A 392 -10.68 -13.00 -6.38
N VAL A 393 -10.25 -13.61 -7.48
CA VAL A 393 -11.15 -14.32 -8.42
C VAL A 393 -11.75 -15.54 -7.76
N LEU A 394 -10.92 -16.37 -7.11
CA LEU A 394 -11.39 -17.55 -6.39
C LEU A 394 -12.33 -17.16 -5.25
N TYR A 395 -12.04 -16.10 -4.52
CA TYR A 395 -12.91 -15.56 -3.49
C TYR A 395 -14.28 -15.15 -4.04
N ALA A 396 -14.32 -14.41 -5.13
CA ALA A 396 -15.57 -13.98 -5.77
C ALA A 396 -16.41 -15.16 -6.28
N LEU A 397 -15.76 -16.18 -6.86
CA LEU A 397 -16.42 -17.43 -7.28
C LEU A 397 -16.96 -18.22 -6.08
N GLY A 398 -16.20 -18.29 -4.99
CA GLY A 398 -16.65 -18.92 -3.74
C GLY A 398 -17.92 -18.27 -3.18
N LEU A 399 -17.96 -16.94 -3.14
CA LEU A 399 -19.17 -16.21 -2.73
C LEU A 399 -20.34 -16.40 -3.70
N SER A 400 -20.08 -16.50 -5.00
CA SER A 400 -21.12 -16.82 -6.00
C SER A 400 -21.67 -18.23 -5.79
N ALA A 401 -20.82 -19.21 -5.48
CA ALA A 401 -21.22 -20.58 -5.19
C ALA A 401 -22.06 -20.69 -3.89
N ILE A 402 -21.73 -19.92 -2.83
CA ILE A 402 -22.56 -19.83 -1.61
C ILE A 402 -23.97 -19.36 -1.97
N ARG A 403 -24.11 -18.29 -2.76
CA ARG A 403 -25.44 -17.77 -3.17
C ARG A 403 -26.21 -18.76 -4.02
N ALA A 404 -25.52 -19.56 -4.83
CA ALA A 404 -26.13 -20.62 -5.64
C ALA A 404 -26.49 -21.90 -4.82
N GLY A 405 -26.12 -21.95 -3.54
CA GLY A 405 -26.34 -23.13 -2.69
C GLY A 405 -25.37 -24.30 -2.95
N ASP A 406 -24.31 -24.07 -3.73
CA ASP A 406 -23.31 -25.09 -4.06
C ASP A 406 -22.16 -25.04 -3.02
N SER A 407 -22.41 -25.71 -1.88
CA SER A 407 -21.49 -25.69 -0.73
C SER A 407 -20.12 -26.30 -1.05
N GLU A 408 -20.08 -27.34 -1.89
CA GLU A 408 -18.84 -28.03 -2.25
C GLU A 408 -17.91 -27.12 -3.06
N LYS A 409 -18.45 -26.49 -4.13
CA LYS A 409 -17.70 -25.53 -4.91
C LYS A 409 -17.33 -24.30 -4.09
N ALA A 410 -18.20 -23.81 -3.21
CA ALA A 410 -17.94 -22.69 -2.35
C ALA A 410 -16.70 -22.93 -1.48
N LEU A 411 -16.65 -24.06 -0.77
CA LEU A 411 -15.50 -24.42 0.06
C LEU A 411 -14.24 -24.62 -0.77
N THR A 412 -14.33 -25.26 -1.93
CA THR A 412 -13.19 -25.47 -2.84
C THR A 412 -12.57 -24.13 -3.27
N PHE A 413 -13.39 -23.19 -3.75
CA PHE A 413 -12.92 -21.91 -4.19
C PHE A 413 -12.39 -21.03 -3.04
N LEU A 414 -13.09 -21.01 -1.89
CA LEU A 414 -12.64 -20.22 -0.74
C LEU A 414 -11.36 -20.77 -0.10
N ALA A 415 -11.19 -22.09 -0.07
CA ALA A 415 -9.94 -22.72 0.35
C ALA A 415 -8.79 -22.32 -0.60
N GLY A 416 -9.01 -22.43 -1.92
CA GLY A 416 -8.05 -21.98 -2.91
C GLY A 416 -7.68 -20.50 -2.74
N ALA A 417 -8.65 -19.62 -2.49
CA ALA A 417 -8.39 -18.20 -2.23
C ALA A 417 -7.55 -17.97 -0.95
N ALA A 418 -7.79 -18.77 0.09
CA ALA A 418 -7.11 -18.66 1.37
C ALA A 418 -5.63 -19.12 1.32
N GLU A 419 -5.27 -19.97 0.36
CA GLU A 419 -3.94 -20.57 0.21
C GLU A 419 -3.02 -19.76 -0.72
N ARG A 420 -3.55 -18.81 -1.50
CA ARG A 420 -2.77 -18.08 -2.50
C ARG A 420 -1.75 -17.12 -1.90
N GLU A 421 -0.73 -16.82 -2.70
CA GLU A 421 0.36 -15.90 -2.35
C GLU A 421 -0.19 -14.53 -1.94
N GLY A 422 0.40 -13.93 -0.90
CA GLY A 422 -0.14 -12.71 -0.28
C GLY A 422 -1.17 -12.95 0.83
N ARG A 423 -1.60 -14.17 1.07
CA ARG A 423 -2.43 -14.68 2.19
C ARG A 423 -3.37 -13.64 2.80
N SER A 424 -4.32 -13.14 2.00
CA SER A 424 -5.29 -12.14 2.45
C SER A 424 -6.00 -12.58 3.73
N VAL A 425 -5.90 -11.78 4.78
CA VAL A 425 -6.62 -12.00 6.04
C VAL A 425 -8.13 -12.17 5.80
N ARG A 426 -8.67 -11.36 4.86
CA ARG A 426 -10.09 -11.43 4.48
C ARG A 426 -10.47 -12.77 3.83
N HIS A 427 -9.67 -13.28 2.89
CA HIS A 427 -9.98 -14.55 2.22
C HIS A 427 -9.96 -15.70 3.21
N ARG A 428 -8.95 -15.75 4.07
CA ARG A 428 -8.81 -16.78 5.11
C ARG A 428 -9.91 -16.70 6.17
N TYR A 429 -10.30 -15.49 6.55
CA TYR A 429 -11.41 -15.25 7.47
C TYR A 429 -12.73 -15.75 6.89
N VAL A 430 -13.06 -15.38 5.65
CA VAL A 430 -14.31 -15.79 5.01
C VAL A 430 -14.34 -17.29 4.71
N HIS A 431 -13.21 -17.91 4.37
CA HIS A 431 -13.12 -19.36 4.27
C HIS A 431 -13.47 -20.04 5.62
N ALA A 432 -12.93 -19.52 6.72
CA ALA A 432 -13.22 -20.05 8.05
C ALA A 432 -14.70 -19.87 8.45
N VAL A 433 -15.31 -18.72 8.11
CA VAL A 433 -16.75 -18.49 8.31
C VAL A 433 -17.57 -19.48 7.49
N ALA A 434 -17.20 -19.69 6.23
CA ALA A 434 -17.89 -20.66 5.37
C ALA A 434 -17.78 -22.10 5.91
N LEU A 435 -16.63 -22.50 6.45
CA LEU A 435 -16.50 -23.81 7.13
C LEU A 435 -17.48 -23.95 8.29
N HIS A 436 -17.61 -22.91 9.13
CA HIS A 436 -18.56 -22.91 10.25
C HIS A 436 -20.00 -23.06 9.76
N ASP A 437 -20.42 -22.17 8.84
CA ASP A 437 -21.81 -22.06 8.38
C ASP A 437 -22.25 -23.28 7.55
N LEU A 438 -21.29 -23.98 6.92
CA LEU A 438 -21.51 -25.20 6.14
C LEU A 438 -21.28 -26.48 6.92
N GLY A 439 -21.13 -26.40 8.26
CA GLY A 439 -21.20 -27.55 9.16
C GLY A 439 -19.86 -28.13 9.67
N ASP A 440 -18.73 -27.43 9.45
CA ASP A 440 -17.44 -27.75 10.09
C ASP A 440 -16.98 -26.67 11.07
N PRO A 441 -17.63 -26.47 12.23
CA PRO A 441 -17.23 -25.45 13.20
C PRO A 441 -15.87 -25.76 13.84
N ARG A 442 -15.45 -27.03 13.90
CA ARG A 442 -14.10 -27.37 14.38
C ARG A 442 -13.01 -26.98 13.37
N GLY A 443 -13.27 -27.20 12.08
CA GLY A 443 -12.40 -26.73 11.00
C GLY A 443 -12.26 -25.21 10.99
N ALA A 444 -13.37 -24.50 11.17
CA ALA A 444 -13.40 -23.05 11.28
C ALA A 444 -12.50 -22.54 12.42
N VAL A 445 -12.62 -23.10 13.61
CA VAL A 445 -11.78 -22.70 14.75
C VAL A 445 -10.30 -23.01 14.50
N ARG A 446 -9.97 -24.15 13.87
CA ARG A 446 -8.58 -24.44 13.47
C ARG A 446 -8.02 -23.42 12.51
N ALA A 447 -8.78 -23.07 11.47
CA ALA A 447 -8.39 -22.07 10.46
C ALA A 447 -8.22 -20.67 11.08
N LEU A 448 -9.15 -20.24 11.91
CA LEU A 448 -9.07 -18.95 12.61
C LEU A 448 -7.90 -18.88 13.61
N ARG A 449 -7.58 -19.96 14.30
CA ARG A 449 -6.40 -20.04 15.19
C ARG A 449 -5.11 -19.91 14.40
N ALA A 450 -5.00 -20.53 13.23
CA ALA A 450 -3.87 -20.38 12.35
C ALA A 450 -3.74 -18.93 11.88
N LEU A 451 -4.85 -18.34 11.42
CA LEU A 451 -4.89 -16.93 11.01
C LEU A 451 -4.50 -15.98 12.14
N ASN A 452 -5.02 -16.19 13.36
CA ASN A 452 -4.68 -15.33 14.50
C ASN A 452 -3.22 -15.43 14.95
N ARG A 453 -2.51 -16.52 14.66
CA ARG A 453 -1.06 -16.62 14.92
C ARG A 453 -0.25 -15.75 13.94
N GLU A 454 -0.67 -15.69 12.69
CA GLU A 454 0.01 -14.95 11.62
C GLU A 454 -0.39 -13.48 11.60
N ALA A 455 -1.67 -13.18 11.84
CA ALA A 455 -2.24 -11.84 11.86
C ALA A 455 -2.91 -11.54 13.22
N PRO A 456 -2.14 -11.41 14.29
CA PRO A 456 -2.68 -11.24 15.64
C PRO A 456 -3.34 -9.87 15.82
N GLY A 457 -4.34 -9.82 16.70
CA GLY A 457 -5.03 -8.58 17.04
C GLY A 457 -6.08 -8.14 16.01
N ASN A 458 -6.46 -8.99 15.05
CA ASN A 458 -7.59 -8.70 14.18
C ASN A 458 -8.91 -8.90 14.93
N PRO A 459 -9.75 -7.85 15.12
CA PRO A 459 -10.96 -7.94 15.91
C PRO A 459 -12.00 -8.92 15.35
N GLU A 460 -12.11 -9.01 14.02
CA GLU A 460 -13.08 -9.91 13.36
C GLU A 460 -12.71 -11.38 13.63
N VAL A 461 -11.43 -11.71 13.48
CA VAL A 461 -10.89 -13.04 13.75
C VAL A 461 -11.06 -13.42 15.24
N LEU A 462 -10.72 -12.48 16.14
CA LEU A 462 -10.87 -12.72 17.58
C LEU A 462 -12.33 -12.87 18.00
N LEU A 463 -13.24 -12.09 17.41
CA LEU A 463 -14.68 -12.18 17.68
C LEU A 463 -15.25 -13.54 17.22
N ALA A 464 -14.89 -13.97 16.00
CA ALA A 464 -15.29 -15.29 15.49
C ALA A 464 -14.70 -16.42 16.35
N LEU A 465 -13.42 -16.33 16.75
CA LEU A 465 -12.80 -17.30 17.67
C LEU A 465 -13.53 -17.35 19.02
N ALA A 466 -13.92 -16.21 19.58
CA ALA A 466 -14.65 -16.16 20.84
C ALA A 466 -16.01 -16.85 20.74
N ASN A 467 -16.77 -16.55 19.68
CA ASN A 467 -18.11 -17.10 19.47
C ASN A 467 -18.04 -18.60 19.13
N TYR A 468 -17.27 -18.99 18.11
CA TYR A 468 -17.21 -20.39 17.65
C TYR A 468 -16.56 -21.32 18.69
N SER A 469 -15.59 -20.81 19.49
CA SER A 469 -15.05 -21.58 20.62
C SER A 469 -16.10 -21.79 21.71
N ALA A 470 -16.94 -20.79 22.00
CA ALA A 470 -18.01 -20.91 22.98
C ALA A 470 -19.09 -21.93 22.52
N GLU A 471 -19.48 -21.90 21.25
CA GLU A 471 -20.42 -22.89 20.65
C GLU A 471 -19.89 -24.34 20.77
N LEU A 472 -18.58 -24.52 20.69
CA LEU A 472 -17.93 -25.83 20.85
C LEU A 472 -17.65 -26.21 22.32
N GLY A 473 -18.11 -25.40 23.29
CA GLY A 473 -17.88 -25.63 24.72
C GLY A 473 -16.46 -25.30 25.20
N MET A 474 -15.60 -24.69 24.39
CA MET A 474 -14.22 -24.30 24.75
C MET A 474 -14.23 -22.93 25.46
N LEU A 475 -14.91 -22.86 26.61
CA LEU A 475 -15.26 -21.59 27.28
C LEU A 475 -14.05 -20.79 27.77
N GLU A 476 -13.02 -21.44 28.27
CA GLU A 476 -11.77 -20.76 28.70
C GLU A 476 -11.07 -20.07 27.52
N ALA A 477 -10.96 -20.78 26.37
CA ALA A 477 -10.38 -20.20 25.15
C ALA A 477 -11.21 -19.02 24.63
N ALA A 478 -12.55 -19.17 24.61
CA ALA A 478 -13.47 -18.11 24.21
C ALA A 478 -13.33 -16.86 25.08
N ALA A 479 -13.24 -17.01 26.41
CA ALA A 479 -13.02 -15.92 27.36
C ALA A 479 -11.65 -15.24 27.12
N GLY A 480 -10.60 -16.01 26.79
CA GLY A 480 -9.28 -15.50 26.44
C GLY A 480 -9.31 -14.59 25.20
N TYR A 481 -9.99 -15.00 24.14
CA TYR A 481 -10.15 -14.18 22.93
C TYR A 481 -10.96 -12.90 23.20
N ALA A 482 -12.04 -12.98 23.98
CA ALA A 482 -12.84 -11.82 24.36
C ALA A 482 -12.05 -10.84 25.24
N LYS A 483 -11.17 -11.33 26.12
CA LYS A 483 -10.24 -10.49 26.90
C LYS A 483 -9.28 -9.73 25.98
N THR A 484 -8.73 -10.40 24.96
CA THR A 484 -7.86 -9.78 23.95
C THR A 484 -8.60 -8.69 23.16
N LEU A 485 -9.86 -8.92 22.75
CA LEU A 485 -10.69 -7.90 22.10
C LEU A 485 -10.80 -6.62 22.93
N VAL A 486 -11.11 -6.76 24.22
CA VAL A 486 -11.22 -5.62 25.13
C VAL A 486 -9.88 -4.88 25.31
N SER A 487 -8.74 -5.59 25.25
CA SER A 487 -7.43 -4.92 25.31
C SER A 487 -7.10 -4.09 24.05
N ILE A 488 -7.70 -4.41 22.90
CA ILE A 488 -7.52 -3.66 21.65
C ILE A 488 -8.32 -2.34 21.67
N ASP A 489 -9.58 -2.38 22.09
CA ASP A 489 -10.37 -1.17 22.32
C ASP A 489 -11.22 -1.32 23.60
N PRO A 490 -10.72 -0.81 24.73
CA PRO A 490 -11.44 -0.86 26.00
C PRO A 490 -12.78 -0.07 26.02
N ARG A 491 -13.01 0.82 25.06
CA ARG A 491 -14.23 1.63 24.99
C ARG A 491 -15.41 0.87 24.39
N ARG A 492 -15.18 -0.24 23.68
CA ARG A 492 -16.21 -1.07 23.08
C ARG A 492 -17.03 -1.80 24.15
N THR A 493 -18.24 -1.32 24.39
CA THR A 493 -19.16 -1.87 25.42
C THR A 493 -19.66 -3.26 25.07
N ASP A 494 -19.88 -3.54 23.79
CA ASP A 494 -20.28 -4.86 23.28
C ASP A 494 -19.21 -5.93 23.56
N TRP A 495 -17.93 -5.62 23.37
CA TRP A 495 -16.82 -6.51 23.68
C TRP A 495 -16.63 -6.77 25.16
N ARG A 496 -16.84 -5.72 26.00
CA ARG A 496 -16.84 -5.89 27.46
C ARG A 496 -17.96 -6.83 27.94
N ARG A 497 -19.17 -6.66 27.40
CA ARG A 497 -20.30 -7.56 27.71
C ARG A 497 -20.02 -8.99 27.27
N LEU A 498 -19.43 -9.19 26.08
CA LEU A 498 -19.04 -10.52 25.60
C LEU A 498 -18.02 -11.18 26.53
N ARG A 499 -16.96 -10.46 26.91
CA ARG A 499 -15.94 -10.92 27.87
C ARG A 499 -16.57 -11.37 29.19
N ASP A 500 -17.41 -10.52 29.79
CA ASP A 500 -18.01 -10.78 31.10
C ASP A 500 -18.93 -12.00 31.07
N ARG A 501 -19.73 -12.14 30.02
CA ARG A 501 -20.57 -13.31 29.77
C ARG A 501 -19.75 -14.59 29.62
N LEU A 502 -18.71 -14.58 28.80
CA LEU A 502 -17.87 -15.76 28.57
C LEU A 502 -17.01 -16.11 29.80
N ALA A 503 -16.52 -15.13 30.54
CA ALA A 503 -15.78 -15.35 31.78
C ALA A 503 -16.69 -15.95 32.89
N ALA A 504 -17.97 -15.57 32.94
CA ALA A 504 -18.94 -16.19 33.85
C ALA A 504 -19.27 -17.64 33.48
N ALA A 505 -19.38 -17.94 32.17
CA ALA A 505 -19.65 -19.28 31.68
C ALA A 505 -18.45 -20.22 31.80
N ALA A 506 -17.23 -19.72 31.89
CA ALA A 506 -16.01 -20.51 32.03
C ALA A 506 -15.69 -20.90 33.48
N ARG A 507 -16.42 -20.35 34.47
CA ARG A 507 -16.36 -20.73 35.90
C ARG A 507 -17.25 -21.90 36.21
#